data_7305d768efa691fd5ee54fa97b1f78cb
#
_entry.id   7305d768efa691fd5ee54fa97b1f78cb
#
_cell.length_a   1.000
_cell.length_b   1.000
_cell.length_c   1.000
_cell.angle_alpha   90.00
_cell.angle_beta   90.00
_cell.angle_gamma   90.00
#
_symmetry.space_group_name_H-M   'P 1'
#
loop_
_entity.id
_entity.type
_entity.pdbx_description
1 polymer ?
#
loop_
_entity_poly.entity_id
_entity_poly.type
_entity_poly.pdbx_seq_one_letter_code
_entity_poly.pdbx_strand_id
1 'polypeptide(L)'
;MTDDSRAGERLVRIFLICVISITVITGVAAWQSKRPSEGKIYERLTVEEALRFMSYEKDYVIVDVREKADYEAGHLDGAVSIPYEGLVAHAMDLLPDTGCTVYVYGNTEQESCSAAQKLSDMGYTSISEIGAYGDWITAQSETESLMGDLLG
;
A
#
# COMPACT_ATOMS: atom_id res chain seq x y z
N MET A 1 -31.15 21.10 58.79
CA MET A 1 -29.85 20.39 58.72
C MET A 1 -29.88 19.27 57.68
N THR A 2 -30.48 19.44 56.49
CA THR A 2 -30.62 18.36 55.46
C THR A 2 -30.28 18.79 54.05
N ASP A 3 -29.78 20.01 53.85
CA ASP A 3 -29.53 20.53 52.50
C ASP A 3 -28.06 20.36 52.04
N ASP A 4 -27.15 20.29 53.01
CA ASP A 4 -25.71 20.15 52.75
C ASP A 4 -25.30 18.74 52.25
N SER A 5 -26.01 17.72 52.69
CA SER A 5 -25.79 16.33 52.26
C SER A 5 -26.13 16.12 50.77
N ARG A 6 -27.19 16.77 50.27
CA ARG A 6 -27.63 16.66 48.86
C ARG A 6 -26.71 17.43 47.90
N ALA A 7 -26.09 18.51 48.38
CA ALA A 7 -25.12 19.25 47.60
C ALA A 7 -23.83 18.44 47.39
N GLY A 8 -23.35 17.74 48.42
CA GLY A 8 -22.20 16.84 48.33
C GLY A 8 -22.41 15.66 47.35
N GLU A 9 -23.60 15.02 47.42
CA GLU A 9 -23.92 13.93 46.50
C GLU A 9 -24.00 14.39 45.03
N ARG A 10 -24.50 15.59 44.77
CA ARG A 10 -24.55 16.14 43.40
C ARG A 10 -23.16 16.43 42.87
N LEU A 11 -22.27 17.00 43.68
CA LEU A 11 -20.89 17.26 43.31
C LEU A 11 -20.12 15.95 43.00
N VAL A 12 -20.27 14.93 43.84
CA VAL A 12 -19.66 13.62 43.60
C VAL A 12 -20.17 12.98 42.31
N ARG A 13 -21.47 13.04 42.01
CA ARG A 13 -22.04 12.52 40.76
C ARG A 13 -21.52 13.27 39.55
N ILE A 14 -21.44 14.60 39.59
CA ILE A 14 -20.89 15.43 38.51
C ILE A 14 -19.42 15.08 38.30
N PHE A 15 -18.63 14.93 39.38
CA PHE A 15 -17.23 14.54 39.28
C PHE A 15 -17.04 13.15 38.67
N LEU A 16 -17.83 12.18 39.07
CA LEU A 16 -17.83 10.83 38.50
C LEU A 16 -18.19 10.83 36.99
N ILE A 17 -19.19 11.61 36.59
CA ILE A 17 -19.58 11.75 35.16
C ILE A 17 -18.44 12.39 34.35
N CYS A 18 -17.79 13.43 34.90
CA CYS A 18 -16.65 14.06 34.24
C CYS A 18 -15.46 13.10 34.08
N VAL A 19 -15.14 12.31 35.12
CA VAL A 19 -14.05 11.36 35.08
C VAL A 19 -14.35 10.23 34.05
N ILE A 20 -15.57 9.72 34.02
CA ILE A 20 -15.99 8.71 33.05
C ILE A 20 -15.95 9.29 31.63
N SER A 21 -16.39 10.52 31.44
CA SER A 21 -16.36 11.18 30.12
C SER A 21 -14.92 11.35 29.61
N ILE A 22 -14.00 11.76 30.49
CA ILE A 22 -12.57 11.93 30.14
C ILE A 22 -11.94 10.56 29.79
N THR A 23 -12.22 9.51 30.57
CA THR A 23 -11.67 8.17 30.29
C THR A 23 -12.23 7.56 28.99
N VAL A 24 -13.50 7.83 28.67
CA VAL A 24 -14.08 7.39 27.38
C VAL A 24 -13.47 8.14 26.22
N ILE A 25 -13.30 9.48 26.34
CA ILE A 25 -12.70 10.30 25.27
C ILE A 25 -11.23 9.89 25.03
N THR A 26 -10.44 9.70 26.11
CA THR A 26 -9.04 9.26 25.98
C THR A 26 -8.93 7.82 25.49
N GLY A 27 -9.84 6.94 25.90
CA GLY A 27 -9.91 5.56 25.42
C GLY A 27 -10.26 5.48 23.93
N VAL A 28 -11.23 6.26 23.47
CA VAL A 28 -11.61 6.34 22.04
C VAL A 28 -10.48 6.94 21.20
N ALA A 29 -9.82 8.01 21.68
CA ALA A 29 -8.68 8.61 20.98
C ALA A 29 -7.50 7.64 20.88
N ALA A 30 -7.20 6.89 21.94
CA ALA A 30 -6.15 5.86 21.93
C ALA A 30 -6.51 4.66 21.05
N TRP A 31 -7.79 4.30 20.97
CA TRP A 31 -8.26 3.25 20.09
C TRP A 31 -8.24 3.68 18.61
N GLN A 32 -8.57 4.93 18.31
CA GLN A 32 -8.43 5.49 16.95
C GLN A 32 -6.97 5.59 16.50
N SER A 33 -6.03 5.84 17.42
CA SER A 33 -4.59 5.84 17.11
C SER A 33 -4.02 4.43 16.87
N LYS A 34 -4.73 3.38 17.31
CA LYS A 34 -4.39 1.96 17.11
C LYS A 34 -5.23 1.27 16.03
N ARG A 35 -6.06 2.02 15.29
CA ARG A 35 -6.62 1.43 14.08
C ARG A 35 -5.44 1.09 13.17
N PRO A 36 -5.28 -0.17 12.73
CA PRO A 36 -4.45 -0.44 11.57
C PRO A 36 -4.92 0.56 10.52
N SER A 37 -4.00 1.18 9.81
CA SER A 37 -4.35 2.06 8.69
C SER A 37 -5.39 1.33 7.84
N GLU A 38 -6.66 1.70 8.00
CA GLU A 38 -7.73 1.18 7.17
C GLU A 38 -7.31 1.44 5.75
N GLY A 39 -7.02 0.38 5.00
CA GLY A 39 -6.96 0.46 3.57
C GLY A 39 -5.63 0.22 2.87
N LYS A 40 -4.58 -0.33 3.47
CA LYS A 40 -3.54 -0.96 2.63
C LYS A 40 -3.96 -2.39 2.32
N ILE A 41 -4.71 -2.56 1.23
CA ILE A 41 -5.03 -3.88 0.65
C ILE A 41 -3.97 -4.24 -0.41
N TYR A 42 -2.74 -3.75 -0.25
CA TYR A 42 -1.62 -4.14 -1.08
C TYR A 42 -0.40 -4.43 -0.21
N GLU A 43 0.41 -5.36 -0.66
CA GLU A 43 1.68 -5.73 -0.04
C GLU A 43 2.82 -4.98 -0.72
N ARG A 44 3.86 -4.65 0.04
CA ARG A 44 5.10 -4.13 -0.51
C ARG A 44 6.13 -5.24 -0.53
N LEU A 45 6.75 -5.44 -1.67
CA LEU A 45 7.78 -6.44 -1.88
C LEU A 45 9.09 -5.78 -2.32
N THR A 46 10.20 -6.32 -1.86
CA THR A 46 11.52 -6.03 -2.43
C THR A 46 11.66 -6.68 -3.82
N VAL A 47 12.67 -6.29 -4.59
CA VAL A 47 12.94 -6.88 -5.91
C VAL A 47 13.14 -8.40 -5.79
N GLU A 48 13.91 -8.86 -4.77
CA GLU A 48 14.18 -10.28 -4.55
C GLU A 48 12.91 -11.05 -4.18
N GLU A 49 12.04 -10.47 -3.34
CA GLU A 49 10.77 -11.09 -2.97
C GLU A 49 9.85 -11.17 -4.19
N ALA A 50 9.74 -10.10 -4.96
CA ALA A 50 8.94 -10.07 -6.17
C ALA A 50 9.42 -11.12 -7.19
N LEU A 51 10.72 -11.19 -7.48
CA LEU A 51 11.30 -12.20 -8.38
C LEU A 51 11.01 -13.62 -7.88
N ARG A 52 11.11 -13.86 -6.57
CA ARG A 52 10.80 -15.14 -5.97
C ARG A 52 9.32 -15.50 -6.17
N PHE A 53 8.39 -14.59 -5.90
CA PHE A 53 6.96 -14.84 -6.10
C PHE A 53 6.63 -15.09 -7.58
N MET A 54 7.11 -14.27 -8.49
CA MET A 54 6.92 -14.41 -9.94
C MET A 54 7.48 -15.71 -10.50
N SER A 55 8.50 -16.31 -9.85
CA SER A 55 9.11 -17.57 -10.32
C SER A 55 8.19 -18.78 -10.22
N TYR A 56 7.20 -18.78 -9.36
CA TYR A 56 6.23 -19.88 -9.18
C TYR A 56 4.77 -19.48 -9.40
N GLU A 57 4.46 -18.19 -9.43
CA GLU A 57 3.14 -17.70 -9.80
C GLU A 57 3.01 -17.62 -11.32
N LYS A 58 1.90 -18.10 -11.88
CA LYS A 58 1.73 -18.19 -13.33
C LYS A 58 0.75 -17.14 -13.88
N ASP A 59 -0.18 -16.71 -13.06
CA ASP A 59 -1.26 -15.83 -13.45
C ASP A 59 -1.14 -14.48 -12.76
N TYR A 60 -0.25 -13.63 -13.26
CA TYR A 60 -0.05 -12.28 -12.77
C TYR A 60 0.13 -11.29 -13.91
N VAL A 61 -0.05 -10.02 -13.63
CA VAL A 61 0.22 -8.91 -14.53
C VAL A 61 1.17 -7.91 -13.86
N ILE A 62 2.20 -7.50 -14.59
CA ILE A 62 3.09 -6.42 -14.15
C ILE A 62 2.59 -5.12 -14.78
N VAL A 63 2.36 -4.10 -13.98
CA VAL A 63 1.88 -2.78 -14.41
C VAL A 63 2.95 -1.73 -14.21
N ASP A 64 3.33 -1.10 -15.32
CA ASP A 64 4.20 0.08 -15.35
C ASP A 64 3.34 1.34 -15.33
N VAL A 65 3.42 2.11 -14.23
CA VAL A 65 2.62 3.34 -14.09
C VAL A 65 3.39 4.61 -14.44
N ARG A 66 4.62 4.47 -14.96
CA ARG A 66 5.43 5.58 -15.44
C ARG A 66 4.81 6.21 -16.69
N GLU A 67 5.34 7.36 -17.07
CA GLU A 67 4.99 7.97 -18.34
C GLU A 67 5.30 7.03 -19.52
N LYS A 68 4.49 7.11 -20.57
CA LYS A 68 4.63 6.25 -21.74
C LYS A 68 6.03 6.36 -22.39
N ALA A 69 6.64 7.53 -22.37
CA ALA A 69 7.99 7.71 -22.89
C ALA A 69 9.05 6.93 -22.08
N ASP A 70 8.91 6.85 -20.75
CA ASP A 70 9.79 6.09 -19.89
C ASP A 70 9.62 4.58 -20.11
N TYR A 71 8.37 4.13 -20.28
CA TYR A 71 8.09 2.76 -20.65
C TYR A 71 8.73 2.38 -22.01
N GLU A 72 8.59 3.23 -23.03
CA GLU A 72 9.18 3.01 -24.35
C GLU A 72 10.71 3.01 -24.34
N ALA A 73 11.34 3.76 -23.42
CA ALA A 73 12.78 3.78 -23.24
C ALA A 73 13.34 2.51 -22.57
N GLY A 74 12.50 1.79 -21.81
CA GLY A 74 12.81 0.50 -21.18
C GLY A 74 11.80 0.19 -20.07
N HIS A 75 11.42 -1.07 -19.94
CA HIS A 75 10.44 -1.56 -18.97
C HIS A 75 10.77 -2.99 -18.52
N LEU A 76 10.12 -3.48 -17.48
CA LEU A 76 10.25 -4.87 -17.05
C LEU A 76 9.58 -5.81 -18.06
N ASP A 77 10.20 -6.94 -18.32
CA ASP A 77 9.72 -7.92 -19.29
C ASP A 77 8.27 -8.33 -19.01
N GLY A 78 7.41 -8.21 -20.02
CA GLY A 78 5.98 -8.53 -19.90
C GLY A 78 5.12 -7.48 -19.18
N ALA A 79 5.68 -6.32 -18.82
CA ALA A 79 4.90 -5.25 -18.19
C ALA A 79 3.93 -4.60 -19.17
N VAL A 80 2.76 -4.22 -18.64
CA VAL A 80 1.73 -3.46 -19.34
C VAL A 80 1.82 -1.98 -18.91
N SER A 81 1.91 -1.08 -19.88
CA SER A 81 1.96 0.37 -19.61
C SER A 81 0.56 0.91 -19.32
N ILE A 82 0.36 1.39 -18.11
CA ILE A 82 -0.83 2.12 -17.70
C ILE A 82 -0.38 3.33 -16.87
N PRO A 83 -0.06 4.47 -17.52
CA PRO A 83 0.41 5.65 -16.82
C PRO A 83 -0.49 6.07 -15.66
N TYR A 84 0.11 6.49 -14.56
CA TYR A 84 -0.60 6.80 -13.30
C TYR A 84 -1.79 7.74 -13.47
N GLU A 85 -1.68 8.75 -14.34
CA GLU A 85 -2.78 9.70 -14.62
C GLU A 85 -3.97 9.04 -15.32
N GLY A 86 -3.71 8.04 -16.18
CA GLY A 86 -4.72 7.28 -16.90
C GLY A 86 -5.17 6.01 -16.20
N LEU A 87 -4.60 5.65 -15.04
CA LEU A 87 -4.81 4.37 -14.40
C LEU A 87 -6.30 4.06 -14.15
N VAL A 88 -7.05 5.00 -13.59
CA VAL A 88 -8.48 4.81 -13.30
C VAL A 88 -9.31 4.64 -14.59
N ALA A 89 -8.93 5.30 -15.66
CA ALA A 89 -9.68 5.24 -16.93
C ALA A 89 -9.42 3.96 -17.72
N HIS A 90 -8.21 3.38 -17.61
CA HIS A 90 -7.76 2.29 -18.48
C HIS A 90 -7.56 0.96 -17.77
N ALA A 91 -7.47 0.94 -16.43
CA ALA A 91 -7.20 -0.30 -15.71
C ALA A 91 -8.27 -1.37 -15.98
N MET A 92 -9.55 -1.03 -15.94
CA MET A 92 -10.63 -2.01 -16.18
C MET A 92 -10.63 -2.59 -17.60
N ASP A 93 -10.15 -1.84 -18.58
CA ASP A 93 -10.04 -2.31 -19.96
C ASP A 93 -8.83 -3.25 -20.16
N LEU A 94 -7.72 -2.94 -19.50
CA LEU A 94 -6.45 -3.66 -19.65
C LEU A 94 -6.28 -4.78 -18.62
N LEU A 95 -6.94 -4.67 -17.48
CA LEU A 95 -6.92 -5.62 -16.35
C LEU A 95 -8.37 -5.94 -15.94
N PRO A 96 -9.15 -6.63 -16.77
CA PRO A 96 -10.59 -6.84 -16.52
C PRO A 96 -10.88 -7.75 -15.31
N ASP A 97 -9.92 -8.57 -14.89
CA ASP A 97 -10.05 -9.43 -13.71
C ASP A 97 -9.48 -8.73 -12.48
N THR A 98 -10.36 -8.24 -11.60
CA THR A 98 -9.96 -7.61 -10.34
C THR A 98 -9.41 -8.58 -9.29
N GLY A 99 -9.52 -9.88 -9.53
CA GLY A 99 -8.95 -10.94 -8.68
C GLY A 99 -7.56 -11.40 -9.13
N CYS A 100 -7.07 -10.96 -10.30
CA CYS A 100 -5.73 -11.31 -10.75
C CYS A 100 -4.66 -10.68 -9.85
N THR A 101 -3.51 -11.33 -9.74
CA THR A 101 -2.35 -10.75 -9.04
C THR A 101 -1.73 -9.65 -9.90
N VAL A 102 -1.62 -8.45 -9.33
CA VAL A 102 -1.06 -7.27 -9.99
C VAL A 102 0.21 -6.85 -9.27
N TYR A 103 1.33 -6.87 -9.97
CA TYR A 103 2.58 -6.25 -9.54
C TYR A 103 2.68 -4.85 -10.15
N VAL A 104 2.85 -3.82 -9.33
CA VAL A 104 2.88 -2.43 -9.80
C VAL A 104 4.19 -1.74 -9.43
N TYR A 105 4.81 -1.06 -10.39
CA TYR A 105 6.00 -0.26 -10.19
C TYR A 105 5.91 1.10 -10.89
N GLY A 106 6.72 2.06 -10.44
CA GLY A 106 6.76 3.42 -10.97
C GLY A 106 8.18 3.95 -11.13
N ASN A 107 8.34 5.25 -11.34
CA ASN A 107 9.65 5.91 -11.28
C ASN A 107 10.16 6.04 -9.84
N THR A 108 9.25 6.12 -8.89
CA THR A 108 9.54 6.21 -7.46
C THR A 108 8.64 5.26 -6.70
N GLU A 109 9.09 4.85 -5.50
CA GLU A 109 8.30 4.09 -4.54
C GLU A 109 6.97 4.79 -4.19
N GLN A 110 6.95 6.11 -4.10
CA GLN A 110 5.72 6.85 -3.81
C GLN A 110 4.69 6.77 -4.94
N GLU A 111 5.15 6.78 -6.19
CA GLU A 111 4.29 6.64 -7.37
C GLU A 111 3.66 5.24 -7.42
N SER A 112 4.47 4.19 -7.24
CA SER A 112 4.00 2.80 -7.20
C SER A 112 3.04 2.55 -6.03
N CYS A 113 3.32 3.06 -4.83
CA CYS A 113 2.40 3.02 -3.69
C CYS A 113 1.07 3.71 -3.98
N SER A 114 1.11 4.89 -4.60
CA SER A 114 -0.10 5.64 -4.94
C SER A 114 -0.94 4.92 -5.99
N ALA A 115 -0.29 4.26 -6.95
CA ALA A 115 -0.94 3.43 -7.96
C ALA A 115 -1.57 2.18 -7.34
N ALA A 116 -0.83 1.47 -6.45
CA ALA A 116 -1.36 0.33 -5.72
C ALA A 116 -2.61 0.69 -4.91
N GLN A 117 -2.61 1.85 -4.24
CA GLN A 117 -3.78 2.34 -3.51
C GLN A 117 -4.96 2.62 -4.45
N LYS A 118 -4.73 3.26 -5.61
CA LYS A 118 -5.79 3.48 -6.59
C LYS A 118 -6.40 2.18 -7.11
N LEU A 119 -5.57 1.17 -7.42
CA LEU A 119 -6.06 -0.15 -7.83
C LEU A 119 -6.89 -0.82 -6.73
N SER A 120 -6.44 -0.73 -5.48
CA SER A 120 -7.21 -1.21 -4.32
C SER A 120 -8.57 -0.51 -4.20
N ASP A 121 -8.61 0.82 -4.36
CA ASP A 121 -9.85 1.61 -4.31
C ASP A 121 -10.80 1.24 -5.48
N MET A 122 -10.27 0.75 -6.59
CA MET A 122 -11.04 0.23 -7.73
C MET A 122 -11.52 -1.21 -7.55
N GLY A 123 -11.12 -1.88 -6.47
CA GLY A 123 -11.59 -3.23 -6.12
C GLY A 123 -10.66 -4.37 -6.52
N TYR A 124 -9.43 -4.09 -6.95
CA TYR A 124 -8.41 -5.13 -7.12
C TYR A 124 -8.01 -5.67 -5.75
N THR A 125 -7.95 -7.01 -5.61
CA THR A 125 -7.81 -7.67 -4.30
C THR A 125 -6.43 -8.28 -4.05
N SER A 126 -5.62 -8.47 -5.10
CA SER A 126 -4.28 -9.03 -5.01
C SER A 126 -3.28 -8.08 -5.67
N ILE A 127 -2.74 -7.14 -4.89
CA ILE A 127 -1.85 -6.10 -5.39
C ILE A 127 -0.55 -6.15 -4.61
N SER A 128 0.57 -6.19 -5.32
CA SER A 128 1.91 -6.07 -4.76
C SER A 128 2.64 -4.88 -5.38
N GLU A 129 3.02 -3.94 -4.52
CA GLU A 129 3.87 -2.82 -4.89
C GLU A 129 5.32 -3.29 -4.90
N ILE A 130 6.01 -3.14 -6.02
CA ILE A 130 7.34 -3.70 -6.26
C ILE A 130 8.44 -2.64 -6.50
N GLY A 131 8.22 -1.42 -5.99
CA GLY A 131 9.22 -0.35 -5.91
C GLY A 131 9.38 0.49 -7.17
N ALA A 132 10.57 1.05 -7.30
CA ALA A 132 10.94 1.90 -8.42
C ALA A 132 11.65 1.10 -9.52
N TYR A 133 11.44 1.47 -10.78
CA TYR A 133 12.12 0.85 -11.92
C TYR A 133 13.64 0.83 -11.79
N GLY A 134 14.25 1.92 -11.24
CA GLY A 134 15.67 2.01 -11.01
C GLY A 134 16.25 0.92 -10.12
N ASP A 135 15.49 0.45 -9.13
CA ASP A 135 15.92 -0.62 -8.21
C ASP A 135 16.04 -1.95 -8.96
N TRP A 136 15.13 -2.21 -9.88
CA TRP A 136 15.13 -3.38 -10.76
C TRP A 136 16.34 -3.40 -11.68
N ILE A 137 16.66 -2.27 -12.32
CA ILE A 137 17.83 -2.16 -13.19
C ILE A 137 19.12 -2.35 -12.41
N THR A 138 19.19 -1.82 -11.18
CA THR A 138 20.36 -2.00 -10.31
C THR A 138 20.52 -3.48 -9.94
N ALA A 139 19.47 -4.17 -9.51
CA ALA A 139 19.51 -5.58 -9.17
C ALA A 139 19.89 -6.47 -10.35
N GLN A 140 19.44 -6.16 -11.57
CA GLN A 140 19.84 -6.86 -12.78
C GLN A 140 21.33 -6.69 -13.07
N SER A 141 21.86 -5.47 -13.00
CA SER A 141 23.27 -5.17 -13.26
C SER A 141 24.22 -5.84 -12.26
N GLU A 142 23.82 -5.90 -10.98
CA GLU A 142 24.57 -6.62 -9.94
C GLU A 142 24.61 -8.13 -10.22
N THR A 143 23.51 -8.72 -10.64
CA THR A 143 23.43 -10.15 -10.98
C THR A 143 24.31 -10.47 -12.18
N GLU A 144 24.30 -9.65 -13.22
CA GLU A 144 25.16 -9.83 -14.42
C GLU A 144 26.64 -9.71 -14.07
N SER A 145 27.01 -8.75 -13.21
CA SER A 145 28.39 -8.56 -12.76
C SER A 145 28.90 -9.78 -11.99
N LEU A 146 28.10 -10.33 -11.07
CA LEU A 146 28.45 -11.52 -10.30
C LEU A 146 28.59 -12.77 -11.21
N MET A 147 27.74 -12.90 -12.21
CA MET A 147 27.83 -14.00 -13.19
C MET A 147 29.06 -13.86 -14.08
N GLY A 148 29.43 -12.65 -14.48
CA GLY A 148 30.64 -12.37 -15.23
C GLY A 148 31.92 -12.76 -14.48
N ASP A 149 32.00 -12.45 -13.19
CA ASP A 149 33.13 -12.81 -12.31
C ASP A 149 33.21 -14.31 -12.04
N LEU A 150 32.11 -15.04 -12.11
CA LEU A 150 32.08 -16.50 -11.87
C LEU A 150 32.49 -17.32 -13.09
N LEU A 151 32.35 -16.77 -14.29
CA LEU A 151 32.59 -17.45 -15.57
C LEU A 151 33.91 -17.05 -16.27
N GLY A 152 34.62 -16.06 -15.74
CA GLY A 152 35.93 -15.57 -16.23
C GLY A 152 37.06 -16.16 -15.46
#